data_6142cb263315da3a6e98cc1249eea7d3
#
_entry.id   6142cb263315da3a6e98cc1249eea7d3
#
_cell.length_a   1.000
_cell.length_b   1.000
_cell.length_c   1.000
_cell.angle_alpha   90.00
_cell.angle_beta   90.00
_cell.angle_gamma   90.00
#
_symmetry.space_group_name_H-M   'P 1'
#
loop_
_entity.id
_entity.type
_entity.pdbx_description
1 polymer ?
#
loop_
_entity_poly.entity_id
_entity_poly.type
_entity_poly.pdbx_seq_one_letter_code
_entity_poly.pdbx_strand_id
1 'polypeptide(L)'
;DANILITGENGTGKEMLAREIHRLSSRNTRQLLSVDMGAISESLFESELFGHERGAFTDAYESRPGKFEAANGGSLFMDEIGNLPLALQAKLLTVLQNRNITRIGSNKVIPVDIRLISATNKDIPEMIKEGLFREDLFYRINTIHLEIPPLRERGDDLLLFIDAFLHRFASKYQRPEMRMHEQTIEKLRSYHWPGNIRELQHTIEKAVILCESNVIRPKDILVKQTWKPQTVQAVPNLEEVERQAIETAILQNNGNLTAAAEQLGISRQTLYNKLKRFKP
;
A
#
# COMPACT_ATOMS: atom_id res chain seq x y z
N ASP A 1 -24.32 -7.57 8.46
CA ASP A 1 -23.63 -6.75 9.48
C ASP A 1 -22.30 -7.33 9.99
N ALA A 2 -21.77 -8.39 9.34
CA ALA A 2 -20.47 -8.93 9.70
C ALA A 2 -19.34 -7.90 9.45
N ASN A 3 -18.28 -7.95 10.28
CA ASN A 3 -17.07 -7.19 10.04
C ASN A 3 -16.34 -7.72 8.79
N ILE A 4 -15.71 -6.84 8.05
CA ILE A 4 -15.00 -7.17 6.82
C ILE A 4 -13.59 -6.64 6.90
N LEU A 5 -12.62 -7.48 6.54
CA LEU A 5 -11.24 -7.10 6.32
C LEU A 5 -10.92 -7.14 4.82
N ILE A 6 -10.49 -6.01 4.27
CA ILE A 6 -10.08 -5.87 2.87
C ILE A 6 -8.55 -5.77 2.82
N THR A 7 -7.90 -6.70 2.14
CA THR A 7 -6.45 -6.65 1.92
C THR A 7 -6.11 -6.39 0.46
N GLY A 8 -4.93 -5.91 0.20
CA GLY A 8 -4.42 -5.66 -1.15
C GLY A 8 -3.44 -4.50 -1.20
N GLU A 9 -2.66 -4.42 -2.26
CA GLU A 9 -1.65 -3.39 -2.46
C GLU A 9 -2.23 -1.96 -2.44
N ASN A 10 -1.36 -0.98 -2.27
CA ASN A 10 -1.76 0.43 -2.35
C ASN A 10 -2.31 0.77 -3.74
N GLY A 11 -3.41 1.53 -3.77
CA GLY A 11 -4.02 1.97 -5.02
C GLY A 11 -4.88 0.95 -5.75
N THR A 12 -5.17 -0.23 -5.15
CA THR A 12 -6.01 -1.28 -5.74
C THR A 12 -7.52 -0.99 -5.68
N GLY A 13 -7.94 0.02 -4.89
CA GLY A 13 -9.35 0.42 -4.78
C GLY A 13 -10.06 -0.08 -3.51
N LYS A 14 -9.35 -0.39 -2.43
CA LYS A 14 -9.91 -0.86 -1.14
C LYS A 14 -11.03 0.05 -0.61
N GLU A 15 -10.83 1.38 -0.65
CA GLU A 15 -11.86 2.35 -0.22
C GLU A 15 -13.11 2.30 -1.09
N MET A 16 -12.95 2.17 -2.41
CA MET A 16 -14.10 2.08 -3.33
C MET A 16 -14.92 0.81 -3.06
N LEU A 17 -14.24 -0.32 -2.81
CA LEU A 17 -14.91 -1.55 -2.43
C LEU A 17 -15.64 -1.40 -1.09
N ALA A 18 -15.04 -0.76 -0.08
CA ALA A 18 -15.70 -0.51 1.21
C ALA A 18 -16.96 0.35 1.06
N ARG A 19 -16.93 1.38 0.20
CA ARG A 19 -18.10 2.21 -0.12
C ARG A 19 -19.21 1.40 -0.79
N GLU A 20 -18.85 0.53 -1.72
CA GLU A 20 -19.80 -0.34 -2.42
C GLU A 20 -20.43 -1.38 -1.50
N ILE A 21 -19.63 -2.00 -0.61
CA ILE A 21 -20.11 -2.90 0.43
C ILE A 21 -21.12 -2.20 1.36
N HIS A 22 -20.84 -0.96 1.75
CA HIS A 22 -21.77 -0.18 2.55
C HIS A 22 -23.05 0.13 1.78
N ARG A 23 -22.95 0.55 0.51
CA ARG A 23 -24.09 0.87 -0.37
C ARG A 23 -25.05 -0.31 -0.53
N LEU A 24 -24.51 -1.53 -0.58
CA LEU A 24 -25.30 -2.77 -0.72
C LEU A 24 -25.77 -3.35 0.62
N SER A 25 -25.46 -2.70 1.74
CA SER A 25 -25.80 -3.20 3.06
C SER A 25 -27.17 -2.74 3.55
N SER A 26 -27.66 -3.34 4.64
CA SER A 26 -28.87 -2.87 5.36
C SER A 26 -28.71 -1.47 5.99
N ARG A 27 -27.45 -0.97 6.08
CA ARG A 27 -27.11 0.35 6.64
C ARG A 27 -26.86 1.41 5.56
N ASN A 28 -27.23 1.18 4.31
CA ASN A 28 -26.97 2.08 3.17
C ASN A 28 -27.60 3.48 3.30
N THR A 29 -28.65 3.62 4.11
CA THR A 29 -29.28 4.91 4.41
C THR A 29 -28.59 5.66 5.57
N ARG A 30 -27.65 5.03 6.24
CA ARG A 30 -26.87 5.58 7.33
C ARG A 30 -25.49 6.04 6.84
N GLN A 31 -24.76 6.74 7.69
CA GLN A 31 -23.45 7.26 7.33
C GLN A 31 -22.39 6.14 7.23
N LEU A 32 -21.55 6.19 6.20
CA LEU A 32 -20.24 5.55 6.17
C LEU A 32 -19.20 6.59 6.58
N LEU A 33 -18.64 6.45 7.76
CA LEU A 33 -17.54 7.30 8.23
C LEU A 33 -16.19 6.64 7.90
N SER A 34 -15.33 7.34 7.18
CA SER A 34 -13.98 6.84 6.84
C SER A 34 -12.94 7.47 7.75
N VAL A 35 -11.99 6.65 8.20
CA VAL A 35 -10.83 7.07 9.00
C VAL A 35 -9.58 6.43 8.39
N ASP A 36 -8.62 7.25 7.99
CA ASP A 36 -7.31 6.80 7.52
C ASP A 36 -6.33 6.79 8.70
N MET A 37 -5.92 5.59 9.11
CA MET A 37 -4.97 5.40 10.21
C MET A 37 -3.54 5.85 9.83
N GLY A 38 -3.23 6.00 8.55
CA GLY A 38 -1.96 6.55 8.09
C GLY A 38 -1.87 8.07 8.16
N ALA A 39 -3.03 8.76 8.19
CA ALA A 39 -3.10 10.22 8.17
C ALA A 39 -3.18 10.86 9.59
N ILE A 40 -3.44 10.08 10.63
CA ILE A 40 -3.58 10.56 12.01
C ILE A 40 -2.24 10.38 12.73
N SER A 41 -1.77 11.41 13.46
CA SER A 41 -0.60 11.26 14.33
C SER A 41 -0.91 10.33 15.51
N GLU A 42 0.09 9.56 15.95
CA GLU A 42 -0.09 8.57 17.03
C GLU A 42 -0.69 9.17 18.30
N SER A 43 -0.30 10.39 18.66
CA SER A 43 -0.82 11.11 19.84
C SER A 43 -2.30 11.49 19.75
N LEU A 44 -2.86 11.57 18.54
CA LEU A 44 -4.26 11.97 18.32
C LEU A 44 -5.18 10.78 18.03
N PHE A 45 -4.66 9.58 17.77
CA PHE A 45 -5.48 8.42 17.46
C PHE A 45 -6.59 8.18 18.48
N GLU A 46 -6.23 8.20 19.75
CA GLU A 46 -7.19 7.91 20.82
C GLU A 46 -8.31 8.95 20.87
N SER A 47 -7.94 10.22 20.81
CA SER A 47 -8.89 11.34 20.81
C SER A 47 -9.80 11.34 19.57
N GLU A 48 -9.25 11.07 18.39
CA GLU A 48 -10.05 11.00 17.16
C GLU A 48 -11.01 9.81 17.15
N LEU A 49 -10.58 8.63 17.63
CA LEU A 49 -11.41 7.44 17.61
C LEU A 49 -12.48 7.45 18.71
N PHE A 50 -12.11 7.77 19.94
CA PHE A 50 -12.98 7.62 21.12
C PHE A 50 -13.59 8.94 21.60
N GLY A 51 -13.05 10.10 21.14
CA GLY A 51 -13.44 11.42 21.62
C GLY A 51 -12.82 11.76 22.98
N HIS A 52 -13.01 13.00 23.40
CA HIS A 52 -12.51 13.50 24.68
C HIS A 52 -13.50 14.47 25.34
N GLU A 53 -13.41 14.58 26.65
CA GLU A 53 -14.07 15.62 27.40
C GLU A 53 -13.12 16.82 27.58
N ARG A 54 -13.71 17.99 27.87
CA ARG A 54 -12.95 19.19 28.17
C ARG A 54 -12.00 18.95 29.35
N GLY A 55 -10.73 19.32 29.17
CA GLY A 55 -9.68 19.15 30.18
C GLY A 55 -9.06 17.74 30.22
N ALA A 56 -9.39 16.85 29.29
CA ALA A 56 -8.82 15.49 29.24
C ALA A 56 -7.30 15.48 28.99
N PHE A 57 -6.79 16.50 28.31
CA PHE A 57 -5.35 16.76 28.07
C PHE A 57 -5.14 18.27 27.85
N THR A 58 -3.89 18.72 27.76
CA THR A 58 -3.49 20.14 27.79
C THR A 58 -4.25 21.02 26.80
N ASP A 59 -4.56 20.49 25.59
CA ASP A 59 -5.22 21.24 24.51
C ASP A 59 -6.70 20.88 24.33
N ALA A 60 -7.29 20.15 25.29
CA ALA A 60 -8.71 19.76 25.26
C ALA A 60 -9.60 20.92 25.78
N TYR A 61 -9.74 21.98 25.01
CA TYR A 61 -10.53 23.17 25.39
C TYR A 61 -12.06 22.91 25.37
N GLU A 62 -12.52 21.96 24.53
CA GLU A 62 -13.92 21.60 24.36
C GLU A 62 -14.09 20.09 24.35
N SER A 63 -15.29 19.59 24.68
CA SER A 63 -15.65 18.18 24.54
C SER A 63 -15.90 17.86 23.08
N ARG A 64 -15.32 16.76 22.55
CA ARG A 64 -15.50 16.35 21.16
C ARG A 64 -15.86 14.87 21.06
N PRO A 65 -16.93 14.50 20.32
CA PRO A 65 -17.25 13.09 20.05
C PRO A 65 -16.21 12.47 19.15
N GLY A 66 -15.91 11.18 19.39
CA GLY A 66 -15.01 10.39 18.55
C GLY A 66 -15.70 9.78 17.32
N LYS A 67 -14.90 9.16 16.45
CA LYS A 67 -15.40 8.52 15.21
C LYS A 67 -16.36 7.36 15.49
N PHE A 68 -16.16 6.60 16.58
CA PHE A 68 -17.10 5.55 16.98
C PHE A 68 -18.48 6.09 17.31
N GLU A 69 -18.54 7.18 18.07
CA GLU A 69 -19.78 7.83 18.41
C GLU A 69 -20.46 8.45 17.18
N ALA A 70 -19.68 9.11 16.32
CA ALA A 70 -20.18 9.72 15.09
C ALA A 70 -20.68 8.68 14.06
N ALA A 71 -20.12 7.46 14.05
CA ALA A 71 -20.54 6.38 13.16
C ALA A 71 -21.70 5.54 13.71
N ASN A 72 -22.26 5.90 14.87
CA ASN A 72 -23.29 5.11 15.55
C ASN A 72 -24.53 4.90 14.67
N GLY A 73 -24.99 3.65 14.59
CA GLY A 73 -26.08 3.21 13.70
C GLY A 73 -25.67 3.01 12.24
N GLY A 74 -24.43 3.38 11.87
CA GLY A 74 -23.89 3.31 10.51
C GLY A 74 -22.75 2.32 10.34
N SER A 75 -21.82 2.65 9.44
CA SER A 75 -20.59 1.88 9.22
C SER A 75 -19.35 2.74 9.44
N LEU A 76 -18.33 2.16 10.02
CA LEU A 76 -17.00 2.76 10.19
C LEU A 76 -16.02 2.04 9.26
N PHE A 77 -15.42 2.78 8.33
CA PHE A 77 -14.33 2.29 7.49
C PHE A 77 -13.00 2.76 8.07
N MET A 78 -12.15 1.81 8.43
CA MET A 78 -10.80 2.06 8.95
C MET A 78 -9.78 1.66 7.87
N ASP A 79 -9.24 2.63 7.17
CA ASP A 79 -8.17 2.39 6.20
C ASP A 79 -6.82 2.30 6.91
N GLU A 80 -5.95 1.45 6.40
CA GLU A 80 -4.61 1.15 6.94
C GLU A 80 -4.65 0.73 8.43
N ILE A 81 -5.58 -0.19 8.78
CA ILE A 81 -5.75 -0.70 10.16
C ILE A 81 -4.45 -1.28 10.75
N GLY A 82 -3.54 -1.77 9.91
CA GLY A 82 -2.22 -2.25 10.33
C GLY A 82 -1.29 -1.17 10.90
N ASN A 83 -1.68 0.13 10.82
CA ASN A 83 -0.94 1.22 11.46
C ASN A 83 -1.40 1.51 12.88
N LEU A 84 -2.46 0.83 13.37
CA LEU A 84 -3.00 1.07 14.70
C LEU A 84 -2.02 0.59 15.78
N PRO A 85 -1.59 1.43 16.74
CA PRO A 85 -0.72 1.03 17.84
C PRO A 85 -1.33 -0.06 18.72
N LEU A 86 -0.53 -0.96 19.26
CA LEU A 86 -0.97 -2.11 20.07
C LEU A 86 -1.91 -1.73 21.22
N ALA A 87 -1.65 -0.60 21.90
CA ALA A 87 -2.51 -0.10 22.97
C ALA A 87 -3.93 0.20 22.49
N LEU A 88 -4.05 0.75 21.28
CA LEU A 88 -5.35 1.08 20.67
C LEU A 88 -6.03 -0.13 20.05
N GLN A 89 -5.27 -1.13 19.64
CA GLN A 89 -5.82 -2.42 19.18
C GLN A 89 -6.60 -3.09 20.32
N ALA A 90 -6.10 -3.05 21.58
CA ALA A 90 -6.80 -3.57 22.73
C ALA A 90 -8.10 -2.81 23.01
N LYS A 91 -8.08 -1.47 22.89
CA LYS A 91 -9.30 -0.65 23.05
C LYS A 91 -10.31 -0.91 21.94
N LEU A 92 -9.86 -1.02 20.68
CA LEU A 92 -10.72 -1.38 19.54
C LEU A 92 -11.41 -2.73 19.78
N LEU A 93 -10.66 -3.74 20.22
CA LEU A 93 -11.22 -5.06 20.54
C LEU A 93 -12.35 -4.94 21.60
N THR A 94 -12.11 -4.16 22.66
CA THR A 94 -13.11 -3.93 23.72
C THR A 94 -14.39 -3.30 23.16
N VAL A 95 -14.25 -2.31 22.27
CA VAL A 95 -15.42 -1.69 21.60
C VAL A 95 -16.20 -2.69 20.76
N LEU A 96 -15.49 -3.51 19.98
CA LEU A 96 -16.13 -4.51 19.10
C LEU A 96 -16.81 -5.65 19.88
N GLN A 97 -16.33 -5.95 21.10
CA GLN A 97 -16.91 -6.96 21.99
C GLN A 97 -18.11 -6.43 22.77
N ASN A 98 -17.92 -5.28 23.42
CA ASN A 98 -18.87 -4.75 24.39
C ASN A 98 -19.88 -3.77 23.79
N ARG A 99 -19.69 -3.35 22.54
CA ARG A 99 -20.57 -2.38 21.87
C ARG A 99 -20.71 -1.06 22.64
N ASN A 100 -19.63 -0.61 23.29
CA ASN A 100 -19.60 0.66 24.01
C ASN A 100 -18.22 1.30 23.95
N ILE A 101 -18.19 2.61 24.16
CA ILE A 101 -16.98 3.42 24.28
C ILE A 101 -17.03 4.28 25.52
N THR A 102 -15.86 4.82 25.90
CA THR A 102 -15.70 5.85 26.92
C THR A 102 -14.79 6.94 26.34
N ARG A 103 -15.20 8.21 26.43
CA ARG A 103 -14.36 9.34 26.02
C ARG A 103 -13.16 9.49 26.94
N ILE A 104 -12.06 10.00 26.42
CA ILE A 104 -10.88 10.35 27.23
C ILE A 104 -11.29 11.39 28.26
N GLY A 105 -10.87 11.17 29.51
CA GLY A 105 -11.25 12.05 30.65
C GLY A 105 -12.65 11.84 31.20
N SER A 106 -13.36 10.78 30.78
CA SER A 106 -14.69 10.44 31.23
C SER A 106 -14.80 8.99 31.70
N ASN A 107 -15.73 8.72 32.64
CA ASN A 107 -16.12 7.35 33.00
C ASN A 107 -17.51 6.99 32.46
N LYS A 108 -18.12 7.88 31.66
CA LYS A 108 -19.45 7.66 31.10
C LYS A 108 -19.36 6.66 29.94
N VAL A 109 -20.06 5.54 30.09
CA VAL A 109 -20.19 4.53 29.05
C VAL A 109 -21.22 5.00 28.02
N ILE A 110 -20.84 4.97 26.76
CA ILE A 110 -21.66 5.37 25.60
C ILE A 110 -21.87 4.14 24.71
N PRO A 111 -23.09 3.63 24.55
CA PRO A 111 -23.37 2.50 23.68
C PRO A 111 -23.17 2.92 22.22
N VAL A 112 -22.56 2.03 21.41
CA VAL A 112 -22.32 2.22 19.97
C VAL A 112 -22.70 0.97 19.21
N ASP A 113 -23.47 1.14 18.15
CA ASP A 113 -23.78 0.09 17.20
C ASP A 113 -23.19 0.44 15.82
N ILE A 114 -22.04 -0.14 15.52
CA ILE A 114 -21.34 0.10 14.27
C ILE A 114 -21.11 -1.21 13.50
N ARG A 115 -21.08 -1.14 12.18
CA ARG A 115 -20.49 -2.15 11.31
C ARG A 115 -19.08 -1.71 10.96
N LEU A 116 -18.07 -2.53 11.27
CA LEU A 116 -16.68 -2.24 10.95
C LEU A 116 -16.31 -2.83 9.58
N ILE A 117 -15.73 -2.00 8.72
CA ILE A 117 -15.03 -2.40 7.50
C ILE A 117 -13.60 -1.91 7.65
N SER A 118 -12.63 -2.81 7.58
CA SER A 118 -11.21 -2.49 7.75
C SER A 118 -10.45 -2.76 6.48
N ALA A 119 -9.42 -1.97 6.19
CA ALA A 119 -8.54 -2.20 5.05
C ALA A 119 -7.07 -2.08 5.44
N THR A 120 -6.19 -2.82 4.75
CA THR A 120 -4.74 -2.69 4.91
C THR A 120 -4.00 -3.25 3.69
N ASN A 121 -2.78 -2.75 3.47
CA ASN A 121 -1.81 -3.31 2.53
C ASN A 121 -0.76 -4.18 3.22
N LYS A 122 -0.78 -4.26 4.57
CA LYS A 122 0.18 -5.01 5.37
C LYS A 122 -0.24 -6.47 5.52
N ASP A 123 0.76 -7.34 5.64
CA ASP A 123 0.57 -8.75 6.00
C ASP A 123 0.29 -8.86 7.50
N ILE A 124 -1.00 -8.89 7.88
CA ILE A 124 -1.40 -8.98 9.29
C ILE A 124 -0.92 -10.29 9.94
N PRO A 125 -1.00 -11.47 9.31
CA PRO A 125 -0.39 -12.70 9.84
C PRO A 125 1.08 -12.56 10.21
N GLU A 126 1.88 -11.89 9.38
CA GLU A 126 3.30 -11.65 9.71
C GLU A 126 3.47 -10.66 10.86
N MET A 127 2.68 -9.58 10.88
CA MET A 127 2.66 -8.64 12.01
C MET A 127 2.27 -9.29 13.35
N ILE A 128 1.42 -10.34 13.33
CA ILE A 128 1.07 -11.10 14.54
C ILE A 128 2.29 -11.86 15.05
N LYS A 129 3.05 -12.53 14.18
CA LYS A 129 4.28 -13.25 14.55
C LYS A 129 5.33 -12.31 15.13
N GLU A 130 5.43 -11.10 14.60
CA GLU A 130 6.34 -10.05 15.07
C GLU A 130 5.85 -9.34 16.35
N GLY A 131 4.64 -9.66 16.84
CA GLY A 131 4.04 -9.01 18.00
C GLY A 131 3.58 -7.56 17.76
N LEU A 132 3.42 -7.15 16.50
CA LEU A 132 2.98 -5.81 16.08
C LEU A 132 1.45 -5.71 15.92
N PHE A 133 0.76 -6.85 15.83
CA PHE A 133 -0.69 -6.91 15.74
C PHE A 133 -1.25 -8.01 16.64
N ARG A 134 -2.37 -7.74 17.30
CA ARG A 134 -3.00 -8.70 18.20
C ARG A 134 -3.80 -9.73 17.42
N GLU A 135 -3.60 -10.99 17.75
CA GLU A 135 -4.30 -12.12 17.13
C GLU A 135 -5.81 -12.11 17.45
N ASP A 136 -6.18 -11.75 18.68
CA ASP A 136 -7.59 -11.68 19.11
C ASP A 136 -8.38 -10.60 18.36
N LEU A 137 -7.76 -9.45 18.09
CA LEU A 137 -8.34 -8.42 17.25
C LEU A 137 -8.47 -8.88 15.78
N PHE A 138 -7.45 -9.55 15.26
CA PHE A 138 -7.49 -10.07 13.90
C PHE A 138 -8.71 -10.96 13.67
N TYR A 139 -8.96 -11.95 14.54
CA TYR A 139 -10.15 -12.81 14.40
C TYR A 139 -11.46 -12.03 14.55
N ARG A 140 -11.48 -10.95 15.30
CA ARG A 140 -12.70 -10.14 15.48
C ARG A 140 -13.02 -9.26 14.27
N ILE A 141 -12.02 -8.73 13.58
CA ILE A 141 -12.21 -7.88 12.38
C ILE A 141 -12.30 -8.70 11.08
N ASN A 142 -11.72 -9.90 11.05
CA ASN A 142 -11.62 -10.78 9.88
C ASN A 142 -12.75 -11.82 9.83
N THR A 143 -13.99 -11.39 10.08
CA THR A 143 -15.15 -12.30 9.93
C THR A 143 -15.36 -12.68 8.46
N ILE A 144 -15.19 -11.73 7.54
CA ILE A 144 -15.17 -11.94 6.10
C ILE A 144 -13.88 -11.30 5.58
N HIS A 145 -13.07 -12.08 4.87
CA HIS A 145 -11.86 -11.62 4.21
C HIS A 145 -12.10 -11.39 2.72
N LEU A 146 -11.71 -10.23 2.22
CA LEU A 146 -11.73 -9.89 0.81
C LEU A 146 -10.34 -9.42 0.40
N GLU A 147 -9.71 -10.16 -0.50
CA GLU A 147 -8.42 -9.77 -1.07
C GLU A 147 -8.64 -9.15 -2.46
N ILE A 148 -8.09 -7.94 -2.65
CA ILE A 148 -8.13 -7.26 -3.94
C ILE A 148 -6.81 -7.53 -4.66
N PRO A 149 -6.82 -8.27 -5.78
CA PRO A 149 -5.61 -8.53 -6.53
C PRO A 149 -5.04 -7.24 -7.13
N PRO A 150 -3.72 -7.15 -7.31
CA PRO A 150 -3.09 -6.01 -7.96
C PRO A 150 -3.50 -5.92 -9.44
N LEU A 151 -3.40 -4.72 -10.00
CA LEU A 151 -3.89 -4.44 -11.38
C LEU A 151 -3.25 -5.35 -12.44
N ARG A 152 -1.98 -5.73 -12.28
CA ARG A 152 -1.26 -6.66 -13.16
C ARG A 152 -1.85 -8.07 -13.21
N GLU A 153 -2.65 -8.45 -12.22
CA GLU A 153 -3.30 -9.77 -12.12
C GLU A 153 -4.78 -9.74 -12.54
N ARG A 154 -5.29 -8.56 -12.94
CA ARG A 154 -6.71 -8.38 -13.31
C ARG A 154 -6.99 -8.49 -14.81
N GLY A 155 -6.02 -8.95 -15.61
CA GLY A 155 -6.23 -9.19 -17.03
C GLY A 155 -6.77 -7.98 -17.80
N ASP A 156 -7.96 -8.11 -18.35
CA ASP A 156 -8.57 -7.07 -19.21
C ASP A 156 -9.18 -5.87 -18.45
N ASP A 157 -9.27 -5.91 -17.11
CA ASP A 157 -9.74 -4.76 -16.32
C ASP A 157 -8.91 -3.51 -16.60
N LEU A 158 -7.62 -3.68 -16.92
CA LEU A 158 -6.73 -2.58 -17.29
C LEU A 158 -7.31 -1.75 -18.43
N LEU A 159 -7.87 -2.40 -19.46
CA LEU A 159 -8.43 -1.71 -20.62
C LEU A 159 -9.71 -0.93 -20.25
N LEU A 160 -10.54 -1.52 -19.41
CA LEU A 160 -11.75 -0.86 -18.91
C LEU A 160 -11.40 0.40 -18.11
N PHE A 161 -10.36 0.32 -17.27
CA PHE A 161 -9.87 1.49 -16.53
C PHE A 161 -9.25 2.54 -17.45
N ILE A 162 -8.46 2.14 -18.46
CA ILE A 162 -7.89 3.07 -19.43
C ILE A 162 -9.00 3.85 -20.13
N ASP A 163 -10.01 3.16 -20.64
CA ASP A 163 -11.12 3.78 -21.36
C ASP A 163 -11.92 4.73 -20.43
N ALA A 164 -12.31 4.25 -19.26
CA ALA A 164 -13.04 5.04 -18.28
C ALA A 164 -12.29 6.32 -17.86
N PHE A 165 -10.97 6.22 -17.60
CA PHE A 165 -10.16 7.37 -17.21
C PHE A 165 -9.92 8.32 -18.38
N LEU A 166 -9.68 7.80 -19.58
CA LEU A 166 -9.53 8.62 -20.78
C LEU A 166 -10.79 9.46 -21.02
N HIS A 167 -11.96 8.84 -21.03
CA HIS A 167 -13.24 9.55 -21.20
C HIS A 167 -13.47 10.58 -20.10
N ARG A 168 -13.23 10.21 -18.84
CA ARG A 168 -13.40 11.11 -17.68
C ARG A 168 -12.49 12.34 -17.78
N PHE A 169 -11.21 12.16 -18.11
CA PHE A 169 -10.27 13.26 -18.16
C PHE A 169 -10.39 14.07 -19.46
N ALA A 170 -10.68 13.42 -20.58
CA ALA A 170 -10.98 14.12 -21.83
C ALA A 170 -12.17 15.09 -21.66
N SER A 171 -13.23 14.64 -21.00
CA SER A 171 -14.38 15.50 -20.65
C SER A 171 -13.98 16.61 -19.67
N LYS A 172 -13.27 16.28 -18.57
CA LYS A 172 -12.84 17.25 -17.55
C LYS A 172 -11.99 18.38 -18.13
N TYR A 173 -11.12 18.09 -19.08
CA TYR A 173 -10.19 19.03 -19.70
C TYR A 173 -10.67 19.55 -21.05
N GLN A 174 -11.95 19.35 -21.40
CA GLN A 174 -12.61 19.85 -22.63
C GLN A 174 -11.91 19.40 -23.91
N ARG A 175 -11.45 18.14 -23.92
CA ARG A 175 -10.76 17.49 -25.06
C ARG A 175 -11.49 16.21 -25.49
N PRO A 176 -12.78 16.26 -25.92
CA PRO A 176 -13.64 15.08 -26.13
C PRO A 176 -13.13 14.14 -27.25
N GLU A 177 -12.29 14.63 -28.15
CA GLU A 177 -11.76 13.85 -29.26
C GLU A 177 -10.47 13.07 -28.92
N MET A 178 -10.02 13.13 -27.64
CA MET A 178 -8.83 12.41 -27.20
C MET A 178 -8.97 10.91 -27.41
N ARG A 179 -7.95 10.32 -28.00
CA ARG A 179 -7.86 8.87 -28.25
C ARG A 179 -6.49 8.35 -27.83
N MET A 180 -6.42 7.05 -27.53
CA MET A 180 -5.18 6.39 -27.23
C MET A 180 -4.69 5.60 -28.46
N HIS A 181 -3.42 5.75 -28.81
CA HIS A 181 -2.81 4.98 -29.88
C HIS A 181 -2.63 3.52 -29.44
N GLU A 182 -2.77 2.55 -30.34
CA GLU A 182 -2.69 1.12 -30.03
C GLU A 182 -1.37 0.74 -29.35
N GLN A 183 -0.23 1.22 -29.88
CA GLN A 183 1.09 1.01 -29.27
C GLN A 183 1.18 1.58 -27.82
N THR A 184 0.39 2.58 -27.50
CA THR A 184 0.31 3.12 -26.14
C THR A 184 -0.38 2.15 -25.21
N ILE A 185 -1.46 1.53 -25.67
CA ILE A 185 -2.17 0.48 -24.93
C ILE A 185 -1.23 -0.71 -24.66
N GLU A 186 -0.45 -1.15 -25.65
CA GLU A 186 0.55 -2.21 -25.48
C GLU A 186 1.60 -1.84 -24.43
N LYS A 187 2.11 -0.60 -24.47
CA LYS A 187 3.04 -0.09 -23.46
C LYS A 187 2.44 -0.11 -22.06
N LEU A 188 1.17 0.30 -21.90
CA LEU A 188 0.46 0.28 -20.62
C LEU A 188 0.20 -1.16 -20.12
N ARG A 189 -0.08 -2.11 -21.03
CA ARG A 189 -0.22 -3.54 -20.70
C ARG A 189 1.07 -4.18 -20.19
N SER A 190 2.20 -3.78 -20.75
CA SER A 190 3.51 -4.34 -20.37
C SER A 190 4.07 -3.78 -19.06
N TYR A 191 3.46 -2.73 -18.50
CA TYR A 191 3.94 -2.10 -17.29
C TYR A 191 3.36 -2.78 -16.03
N HIS A 192 4.14 -2.86 -14.97
CA HIS A 192 3.83 -3.65 -13.76
C HIS A 192 2.85 -2.98 -12.80
N TRP A 193 2.62 -1.70 -12.92
CA TRP A 193 1.69 -0.89 -12.12
C TRP A 193 1.88 -1.03 -10.60
N PRO A 194 3.05 -0.71 -10.04
CA PRO A 194 3.27 -0.80 -8.58
C PRO A 194 2.32 0.10 -7.76
N GLY A 195 1.84 1.20 -8.32
CA GLY A 195 0.82 2.06 -7.72
C GLY A 195 -0.61 1.73 -8.15
N ASN A 196 -0.80 0.59 -8.84
CA ASN A 196 -2.10 0.05 -9.24
C ASN A 196 -3.01 1.07 -9.97
N ILE A 197 -4.30 1.09 -9.66
CA ILE A 197 -5.30 1.97 -10.30
C ILE A 197 -4.99 3.46 -10.04
N ARG A 198 -4.43 3.79 -8.86
CA ARG A 198 -4.07 5.18 -8.53
C ARG A 198 -2.97 5.70 -9.46
N GLU A 199 -1.94 4.90 -9.73
CA GLU A 199 -0.87 5.25 -10.65
C GLU A 199 -1.38 5.34 -12.10
N LEU A 200 -2.19 4.38 -12.53
CA LEU A 200 -2.81 4.38 -13.86
C LEU A 200 -3.64 5.65 -14.08
N GLN A 201 -4.49 5.99 -13.10
CA GLN A 201 -5.31 7.19 -13.16
C GLN A 201 -4.46 8.46 -13.34
N HIS A 202 -3.43 8.65 -12.51
CA HIS A 202 -2.53 9.81 -12.61
C HIS A 202 -1.75 9.82 -13.93
N THR A 203 -1.34 8.66 -14.43
CA THR A 203 -0.61 8.53 -15.70
C THR A 203 -1.47 8.97 -16.88
N ILE A 204 -2.72 8.52 -16.93
CA ILE A 204 -3.67 8.91 -17.99
C ILE A 204 -4.04 10.39 -17.86
N GLU A 205 -4.35 10.88 -16.66
CA GLU A 205 -4.65 12.29 -16.43
C GLU A 205 -3.51 13.19 -16.93
N LYS A 206 -2.26 12.86 -16.56
CA LYS A 206 -1.08 13.59 -17.00
C LYS A 206 -0.91 13.54 -18.52
N ALA A 207 -1.13 12.38 -19.15
CA ALA A 207 -1.04 12.25 -20.60
C ALA A 207 -2.09 13.11 -21.31
N VAL A 208 -3.35 13.16 -20.81
CA VAL A 208 -4.40 14.03 -21.38
C VAL A 208 -4.03 15.50 -21.24
N ILE A 209 -3.42 15.93 -20.15
CA ILE A 209 -3.02 17.34 -19.93
C ILE A 209 -1.85 17.73 -20.86
N LEU A 210 -0.81 16.89 -20.94
CA LEU A 210 0.45 17.23 -21.60
C LEU A 210 0.49 16.93 -23.11
N CYS A 211 -0.41 16.06 -23.60
CA CYS A 211 -0.43 15.70 -25.01
C CYS A 211 -0.88 16.90 -25.86
N GLU A 212 -0.07 17.31 -26.83
CA GLU A 212 -0.36 18.43 -27.73
C GLU A 212 -1.38 18.05 -28.81
N SER A 213 -1.48 16.78 -29.15
CA SER A 213 -2.40 16.25 -30.17
C SER A 213 -3.65 15.61 -29.52
N ASN A 214 -4.63 15.24 -30.34
CA ASN A 214 -5.78 14.45 -29.86
C ASN A 214 -5.50 12.94 -29.76
N VAL A 215 -4.27 12.50 -30.04
CA VAL A 215 -3.86 11.09 -29.94
C VAL A 215 -2.69 10.95 -28.98
N ILE A 216 -2.91 10.26 -27.86
CA ILE A 216 -1.89 9.94 -26.88
C ILE A 216 -1.01 8.82 -27.45
N ARG A 217 0.26 9.11 -27.68
CA ARG A 217 1.28 8.18 -28.21
C ARG A 217 2.17 7.64 -27.08
N PRO A 218 2.96 6.58 -27.32
CA PRO A 218 3.85 6.00 -26.29
C PRO A 218 4.83 7.00 -25.64
N LYS A 219 5.23 8.05 -26.36
CA LYS A 219 6.10 9.13 -25.84
C LYS A 219 5.41 10.01 -24.80
N ASP A 220 4.09 10.12 -24.85
CA ASP A 220 3.29 10.97 -23.96
C ASP A 220 3.01 10.27 -22.63
N ILE A 221 3.29 8.96 -22.55
CA ILE A 221 3.16 8.16 -21.33
C ILE A 221 4.51 8.10 -20.60
N LEU A 222 4.57 8.82 -19.48
CA LEU A 222 5.75 8.87 -18.61
C LEU A 222 5.59 7.87 -17.46
N VAL A 223 5.82 6.59 -17.69
CA VAL A 223 5.97 5.60 -16.62
C VAL A 223 7.44 5.47 -16.22
N LYS A 224 7.72 5.37 -14.93
CA LYS A 224 9.09 5.18 -14.44
C LYS A 224 9.56 3.78 -14.82
N GLN A 225 10.52 3.69 -15.73
CA GLN A 225 11.12 2.40 -16.15
C GLN A 225 11.95 1.69 -15.04
N THR A 226 11.98 2.22 -13.84
CA THR A 226 12.95 1.85 -12.80
C THR A 226 12.41 0.89 -11.74
N TRP A 227 11.22 0.32 -11.89
CA TRP A 227 10.85 -0.79 -11.04
C TRP A 227 11.28 -2.12 -11.68
N LYS A 228 12.60 -2.43 -11.60
CA LYS A 228 13.01 -3.84 -11.59
C LYS A 228 12.60 -4.35 -10.21
N PRO A 229 11.82 -5.44 -10.08
CA PRO A 229 11.74 -6.13 -8.81
C PRO A 229 13.20 -6.36 -8.40
N GLN A 230 13.59 -5.86 -7.24
CA GLN A 230 14.76 -6.42 -6.59
C GLN A 230 14.35 -7.89 -6.36
N THR A 231 14.68 -8.74 -7.30
CA THR A 231 14.96 -10.13 -6.95
C THR A 231 15.90 -9.97 -5.78
N VAL A 232 15.46 -10.40 -4.60
CA VAL A 232 16.35 -10.66 -3.48
C VAL A 232 17.31 -11.67 -4.07
N GLN A 233 18.40 -11.18 -4.70
CA GLN A 233 19.52 -12.00 -5.06
C GLN A 233 19.94 -12.52 -3.70
N ALA A 234 19.78 -13.82 -3.50
CA ALA A 234 20.37 -14.50 -2.37
C ALA A 234 21.76 -13.90 -2.23
N VAL A 235 22.06 -13.30 -1.07
CA VAL A 235 23.33 -12.62 -0.84
C VAL A 235 24.38 -13.62 -1.29
N PRO A 236 25.10 -13.38 -2.40
CA PRO A 236 25.99 -14.38 -2.92
C PRO A 236 27.01 -14.65 -1.83
N ASN A 237 27.30 -15.91 -1.58
CA ASN A 237 28.32 -16.32 -0.61
C ASN A 237 29.58 -15.50 -0.88
N LEU A 238 30.25 -15.05 0.17
CA LEU A 238 31.45 -14.20 0.06
C LEU A 238 32.49 -14.78 -0.93
N GLU A 239 32.60 -16.11 -0.97
CA GLU A 239 33.46 -16.83 -1.92
C GLU A 239 33.02 -16.66 -3.38
N GLU A 240 31.73 -16.56 -3.63
CA GLU A 240 31.16 -16.39 -4.97
C GLU A 240 31.33 -14.94 -5.48
N VAL A 241 31.17 -13.95 -4.60
CA VAL A 241 31.46 -12.53 -4.90
C VAL A 241 32.95 -12.35 -5.19
N GLU A 242 33.81 -12.97 -4.39
CA GLU A 242 35.26 -12.92 -4.56
C GLU A 242 35.69 -13.57 -5.89
N ARG A 243 35.10 -14.72 -6.22
CA ARG A 243 35.36 -15.40 -7.50
C ARG A 243 34.95 -14.53 -8.70
N GLN A 244 33.77 -13.95 -8.69
CA GLN A 244 33.28 -13.08 -9.74
C GLN A 244 34.15 -11.82 -9.90
N ALA A 245 34.58 -11.22 -8.79
CA ALA A 245 35.46 -10.06 -8.83
C ALA A 245 36.82 -10.41 -9.46
N ILE A 246 37.39 -11.56 -9.13
CA ILE A 246 38.65 -12.06 -9.70
C ILE A 246 38.50 -12.35 -11.19
N GLU A 247 37.47 -13.07 -11.61
CA GLU A 247 37.20 -13.39 -13.02
C GLU A 247 37.02 -12.12 -13.85
N THR A 248 36.27 -11.15 -13.33
CA THR A 248 36.04 -9.85 -13.99
C THR A 248 37.34 -9.06 -14.16
N ALA A 249 38.16 -8.99 -13.11
CA ALA A 249 39.44 -8.27 -13.16
C ALA A 249 40.42 -8.92 -14.16
N ILE A 250 40.46 -10.26 -14.28
CA ILE A 250 41.28 -10.96 -15.23
C ILE A 250 40.81 -10.69 -16.67
N LEU A 251 39.49 -10.71 -16.91
CA LEU A 251 38.92 -10.42 -18.23
C LEU A 251 39.21 -8.97 -18.67
N GLN A 252 39.03 -8.00 -17.76
CA GLN A 252 39.29 -6.59 -18.06
C GLN A 252 40.77 -6.30 -18.35
N ASN A 253 41.68 -7.10 -17.78
CA ASN A 253 43.11 -6.95 -18.02
C ASN A 253 43.66 -7.93 -19.05
N ASN A 254 42.83 -8.48 -19.97
CA ASN A 254 43.21 -9.42 -21.04
C ASN A 254 44.07 -10.59 -20.55
N GLY A 255 43.78 -11.12 -19.34
CA GLY A 255 44.53 -12.25 -18.78
C GLY A 255 45.84 -11.89 -18.04
N ASN A 256 46.19 -10.60 -17.93
CA ASN A 256 47.39 -10.17 -17.20
C ASN A 256 47.14 -10.22 -15.68
N LEU A 257 47.65 -11.29 -15.05
CA LEU A 257 47.44 -11.51 -13.62
C LEU A 257 48.10 -10.45 -12.73
N THR A 258 49.14 -9.77 -13.19
CA THR A 258 49.80 -8.72 -12.40
C THR A 258 48.95 -7.50 -12.33
N ALA A 259 48.44 -7.02 -13.48
CA ALA A 259 47.53 -5.89 -13.56
C ALA A 259 46.18 -6.18 -12.85
N ALA A 260 45.63 -7.38 -13.00
CA ALA A 260 44.43 -7.79 -12.29
C ALA A 260 44.61 -7.82 -10.74
N ALA A 261 45.75 -8.26 -10.25
CA ALA A 261 46.07 -8.26 -8.82
C ALA A 261 46.16 -6.79 -8.29
N GLU A 262 46.80 -5.91 -9.04
CA GLU A 262 46.92 -4.48 -8.73
C GLU A 262 45.55 -3.79 -8.69
N GLN A 263 44.68 -4.08 -9.68
CA GLN A 263 43.29 -3.60 -9.71
C GLN A 263 42.45 -4.07 -8.51
N LEU A 264 42.68 -5.29 -8.03
CA LEU A 264 41.99 -5.84 -6.88
C LEU A 264 42.63 -5.47 -5.54
N GLY A 265 43.73 -4.72 -5.53
CA GLY A 265 44.44 -4.33 -4.30
C GLY A 265 45.09 -5.47 -3.55
N ILE A 266 45.43 -6.61 -4.24
CA ILE A 266 46.04 -7.76 -3.64
C ILE A 266 47.38 -8.11 -4.31
N SER A 267 48.23 -8.91 -3.62
CA SER A 267 49.48 -9.39 -4.24
C SER A 267 49.19 -10.41 -5.35
N ARG A 268 50.06 -10.47 -6.36
CA ARG A 268 49.98 -11.49 -7.43
C ARG A 268 49.98 -12.92 -6.86
N GLN A 269 50.72 -13.16 -5.77
CA GLN A 269 50.77 -14.44 -5.08
C GLN A 269 49.41 -14.79 -4.44
N THR A 270 48.77 -13.80 -3.83
CA THR A 270 47.42 -13.97 -3.24
C THR A 270 46.41 -14.30 -4.31
N LEU A 271 46.44 -13.59 -5.45
CA LEU A 271 45.54 -13.86 -6.58
C LEU A 271 45.74 -15.30 -7.12
N TYR A 272 47.01 -15.74 -7.25
CA TYR A 272 47.30 -17.09 -7.72
C TYR A 272 46.80 -18.18 -6.76
N ASN A 273 46.96 -17.98 -5.45
CA ASN A 273 46.46 -18.90 -4.43
C ASN A 273 44.94 -19.00 -4.46
N LYS A 274 44.23 -17.87 -4.63
CA LYS A 274 42.75 -17.83 -4.73
C LYS A 274 42.27 -18.53 -6.02
N LEU A 275 42.92 -18.30 -7.15
CA LEU A 275 42.61 -19.01 -8.40
C LEU A 275 42.77 -20.50 -8.30
N LYS A 276 43.82 -20.96 -7.55
CA LYS A 276 44.06 -22.40 -7.31
C LYS A 276 42.98 -23.02 -6.43
N ARG A 277 42.40 -22.25 -5.49
CA ARG A 277 41.32 -22.70 -4.61
C ARG A 277 39.97 -22.80 -5.36
N PHE A 278 39.74 -21.97 -6.39
CA PHE A 278 38.51 -21.96 -7.18
C PHE A 278 38.55 -22.91 -8.40
N LYS A 279 39.68 -23.53 -8.72
CA LYS A 279 39.73 -24.64 -9.68
C LYS A 279 39.36 -25.93 -8.96
N PRO A 280 38.40 -26.74 -9.51
CA PRO A 280 38.03 -28.02 -8.96
C PRO A 280 39.23 -29.01 -8.96
#